data_06c2938eef85acd86b646a4a54e13e2f
#
_entry.id   06c2938eef85acd86b646a4a54e13e2f
#
_cell.length_a   1.000
_cell.length_b   1.000
_cell.length_c   1.000
_cell.angle_alpha   90.00
_cell.angle_beta   90.00
_cell.angle_gamma   90.00
#
_symmetry.space_group_name_H-M   'P 1'
#
loop_
_entity.id
_entity.type
_entity.pdbx_description
1 polymer ?
#
loop_
_entity_poly.entity_id
_entity_poly.type
_entity_poly.pdbx_seq_one_letter_code
_entity_poly.pdbx_strand_id
1 'polypeptide(L)'
;MFVILFFPSGRNVVLTRAMVASAPKREKDPKKRVVITGMGLVSVFGNDVDTFYEKLLEGQSGISLIDRFDASQFPTRFAGQIKGFSSEGYIDGKNDRRLDDCLRYCLVSGKKALENANLGSENLSTVMFS
;
A
#
# COMPACT_ATOMS: atom_id res chain seq x y z
N MET A 1 -0.85 1.54 2.36
CA MET A 1 -1.40 0.67 1.30
C MET A 1 -1.03 1.30 -0.04
N PHE A 2 -0.21 0.63 -0.81
CA PHE A 2 0.13 1.06 -2.17
C PHE A 2 -0.80 0.32 -3.14
N VAL A 3 -1.55 1.09 -3.93
CA VAL A 3 -2.41 0.55 -4.98
C VAL A 3 -1.86 1.05 -6.30
N ILE A 4 -1.46 0.15 -7.18
CA ILE A 4 -1.02 0.53 -8.52
C ILE A 4 -2.27 0.60 -9.40
N LEU A 5 -2.63 1.84 -9.76
CA LEU A 5 -3.70 2.14 -10.71
C LEU A 5 -3.07 2.41 -12.07
N PHE A 6 -3.42 1.62 -13.05
CA PHE A 6 -3.04 1.88 -14.45
C PHE A 6 -4.09 2.81 -15.06
N PHE A 7 -3.71 4.06 -15.37
CA PHE A 7 -4.57 5.02 -16.05
C PHE A 7 -4.25 5.04 -17.55
N PRO A 8 -5.21 4.81 -18.43
CA PRO A 8 -5.11 5.33 -19.79
C PRO A 8 -5.25 6.86 -19.72
N SER A 9 -4.31 7.54 -20.37
CA SER A 9 -4.16 9.00 -20.40
C SER A 9 -5.47 9.74 -20.74
N GLY A 10 -5.89 10.63 -19.87
CA GLY A 10 -6.85 11.67 -20.22
C GLY A 10 -7.94 12.05 -19.22
N ARG A 11 -7.65 13.04 -18.36
CA ARG A 11 -8.55 14.09 -17.82
C ARG A 11 -9.41 13.85 -16.57
N ASN A 12 -9.13 14.73 -15.60
CA ASN A 12 -9.99 15.37 -14.58
C ASN A 12 -10.59 14.49 -13.46
N VAL A 13 -9.95 14.60 -12.29
CA VAL A 13 -10.51 14.21 -11.00
C VAL A 13 -11.48 15.29 -10.51
N VAL A 14 -12.75 14.95 -10.38
CA VAL A 14 -13.76 15.76 -9.66
C VAL A 14 -14.02 15.08 -8.32
N LEU A 15 -13.72 15.80 -7.24
CA LEU A 15 -14.07 15.40 -5.87
C LEU A 15 -15.59 15.50 -5.69
N THR A 16 -16.29 14.38 -5.57
CA THR A 16 -17.71 14.34 -5.26
C THR A 16 -17.98 13.87 -3.85
N ARG A 17 -18.80 14.68 -3.17
CA ARG A 17 -19.41 14.54 -1.85
C ARG A 17 -19.96 13.13 -1.64
N ALA A 18 -19.69 12.52 -0.47
CA ALA A 18 -20.22 11.23 -0.08
C ALA A 18 -21.75 11.25 0.00
N MET A 19 -22.39 10.82 -1.05
CA MET A 19 -23.78 10.35 -1.02
C MET A 19 -23.76 8.83 -0.87
N VAL A 20 -24.75 8.27 -0.19
CA VAL A 20 -24.98 6.82 -0.16
C VAL A 20 -25.14 6.37 -1.62
N ALA A 21 -24.05 6.01 -2.21
CA ALA A 21 -24.00 5.63 -3.61
C ALA A 21 -24.30 4.13 -3.71
N SER A 22 -25.32 3.78 -4.46
CA SER A 22 -25.39 2.47 -5.10
C SER A 22 -24.00 2.15 -5.68
N ALA A 23 -23.54 0.90 -5.52
CA ALA A 23 -22.23 0.47 -6.03
C ALA A 23 -21.99 1.03 -7.45
N PRO A 24 -20.81 1.59 -7.71
CA PRO A 24 -20.54 2.26 -8.98
C PRO A 24 -20.82 1.28 -10.13
N LYS A 25 -21.61 1.73 -11.09
CA LYS A 25 -21.99 0.91 -12.24
C LYS A 25 -20.72 0.53 -13.01
N ARG A 26 -20.48 -0.77 -13.18
CA ARG A 26 -19.29 -1.27 -13.88
C ARG A 26 -19.22 -0.67 -15.29
N GLU A 27 -18.08 -0.06 -15.63
CA GLU A 27 -17.83 0.44 -17.00
C GLU A 27 -17.88 -0.72 -18.00
N LYS A 28 -18.65 -0.55 -19.06
CA LYS A 28 -18.87 -1.56 -20.10
C LYS A 28 -17.84 -1.50 -21.21
N ASP A 29 -17.28 -0.32 -21.48
CA ASP A 29 -16.25 -0.12 -22.50
C ASP A 29 -14.90 -0.67 -21.98
N PRO A 30 -14.34 -1.75 -22.58
CA PRO A 30 -13.08 -2.32 -22.14
C PRO A 30 -11.90 -1.33 -22.14
N LYS A 31 -11.92 -0.35 -23.06
CA LYS A 31 -10.88 0.68 -23.17
C LYS A 31 -10.91 1.71 -22.04
N LYS A 32 -12.05 1.84 -21.35
CA LYS A 32 -12.23 2.78 -20.23
C LYS A 32 -12.17 2.08 -18.87
N ARG A 33 -12.09 0.76 -18.85
CA ARG A 33 -12.03 -0.02 -17.62
C ARG A 33 -10.66 0.09 -16.96
N VAL A 34 -10.65 0.61 -15.75
CA VAL A 34 -9.48 0.57 -14.87
C VAL A 34 -9.65 -0.58 -13.88
N VAL A 35 -8.64 -1.41 -13.73
CA VAL A 35 -8.62 -2.54 -12.82
C VAL A 35 -7.39 -2.48 -11.92
N ILE A 36 -7.53 -2.95 -10.69
CA ILE A 36 -6.40 -3.17 -9.79
C ILE A 36 -5.79 -4.51 -10.16
N THR A 37 -4.53 -4.52 -10.55
CA THR A 37 -3.81 -5.74 -10.97
C THR A 37 -2.96 -6.32 -9.86
N GLY A 38 -2.57 -5.52 -8.88
CA GLY A 38 -1.78 -5.97 -7.74
C GLY A 38 -1.87 -5.04 -6.55
N MET A 39 -1.69 -5.60 -5.38
CA MET A 39 -1.71 -4.89 -4.11
C MET A 39 -0.50 -5.26 -3.28
N GLY A 40 0.08 -4.27 -2.61
CA GLY A 40 1.13 -4.46 -1.62
C GLY A 40 0.95 -3.46 -0.48
N LEU A 41 1.23 -3.88 0.71
CA LEU A 41 1.10 -3.03 1.89
C LEU A 41 2.19 -3.30 2.92
N VAL A 42 2.41 -2.30 3.75
CA VAL A 42 3.10 -2.40 5.03
C VAL A 42 2.19 -1.74 6.06
N SER A 43 1.85 -2.44 7.11
CA SER A 43 0.87 -1.98 8.10
C SER A 43 1.26 -2.39 9.52
N VAL A 44 0.52 -1.89 10.50
CA VAL A 44 0.63 -2.30 11.91
C VAL A 44 0.28 -3.77 12.14
N PHE A 45 -0.47 -4.39 11.22
CA PHE A 45 -0.88 -5.80 11.25
C PHE A 45 0.03 -6.72 10.43
N GLY A 46 1.13 -6.18 9.90
CA GLY A 46 2.06 -6.91 9.04
C GLY A 46 2.04 -6.44 7.59
N ASN A 47 2.62 -7.25 6.72
CA ASN A 47 2.90 -6.91 5.33
C ASN A 47 2.14 -7.80 4.34
N ASP A 48 1.13 -8.53 4.82
CA ASP A 48 0.29 -9.40 4.03
C ASP A 48 -1.11 -8.82 3.88
N VAL A 49 -1.63 -8.83 2.64
CA VAL A 49 -2.92 -8.18 2.30
C VAL A 49 -4.09 -8.92 2.94
N ASP A 50 -4.05 -10.24 2.93
CA ASP A 50 -5.15 -11.06 3.44
C ASP A 50 -5.23 -10.94 4.97
N THR A 51 -4.10 -11.06 5.66
CA THR A 51 -4.01 -10.84 7.11
C THR A 51 -4.50 -9.44 7.51
N PHE A 52 -4.10 -8.41 6.75
CA PHE A 52 -4.56 -7.05 7.00
C PHE A 52 -6.09 -6.94 6.85
N TYR A 53 -6.65 -7.55 5.80
CA TYR A 53 -8.09 -7.53 5.54
C TYR A 53 -8.89 -8.26 6.63
N GLU A 54 -8.43 -9.43 7.07
CA GLU A 54 -9.03 -10.16 8.19
C GLU A 54 -9.06 -9.34 9.48
N LYS A 55 -7.93 -8.69 9.84
CA LYS A 55 -7.87 -7.81 11.01
C LYS A 55 -8.82 -6.63 10.93
N LEU A 56 -9.02 -6.06 9.73
CA LEU A 56 -10.03 -5.03 9.52
C LEU A 56 -11.45 -5.56 9.71
N LEU A 57 -11.77 -6.75 9.21
CA LEU A 57 -13.09 -7.38 9.38
C LEU A 57 -13.39 -7.70 10.86
N GLU A 58 -12.36 -8.11 11.60
CA GLU A 58 -12.45 -8.34 13.06
C GLU A 58 -12.60 -7.03 13.86
N GLY A 59 -12.45 -5.87 13.22
CA GLY A 59 -12.50 -4.57 13.89
C GLY A 59 -11.30 -4.32 14.81
N GLN A 60 -10.18 -5.00 14.60
CA GLN A 60 -8.99 -4.81 15.42
C GLN A 60 -8.38 -3.43 15.23
N SER A 61 -7.97 -2.81 16.33
CA SER A 61 -7.24 -1.55 16.33
C SER A 61 -5.74 -1.80 16.33
N GLY A 62 -5.03 -1.21 15.36
CA GLY A 62 -3.56 -1.19 15.34
C GLY A 62 -2.94 -0.03 16.11
N ILE A 63 -3.75 0.73 16.87
CA ILE A 63 -3.27 1.85 17.67
C ILE A 63 -2.83 1.35 19.04
N SER A 64 -1.62 1.74 19.45
CA SER A 64 -1.04 1.41 20.76
C SER A 64 -0.33 2.62 21.36
N LEU A 65 -0.01 2.57 22.65
CA LEU A 65 0.86 3.56 23.25
C LEU A 65 2.23 3.53 22.57
N ILE A 66 2.80 4.72 22.39
CA ILE A 66 4.14 4.87 21.80
C ILE A 66 5.16 4.28 22.77
N ASP A 67 5.94 3.31 22.28
CA ASP A 67 6.99 2.62 23.05
C ASP A 67 8.40 2.77 22.43
N ARG A 68 8.51 3.41 21.25
CA ARG A 68 9.79 3.65 20.56
C ARG A 68 10.62 4.78 21.21
N PHE A 69 9.96 5.68 21.95
CA PHE A 69 10.58 6.77 22.69
C PHE A 69 9.69 7.21 23.85
N ASP A 70 10.21 7.98 24.79
CA ASP A 70 9.41 8.55 25.87
C ASP A 70 8.48 9.64 25.36
N ALA A 71 7.19 9.32 25.26
CA ALA A 71 6.14 10.22 24.80
C ALA A 71 5.40 10.92 25.96
N SER A 72 5.86 10.80 27.20
CA SER A 72 5.17 11.31 28.41
C SER A 72 4.92 12.82 28.38
N GLN A 73 5.81 13.57 27.74
CA GLN A 73 5.75 15.03 27.62
C GLN A 73 4.97 15.52 26.39
N PHE A 74 4.49 14.61 25.52
CA PHE A 74 3.77 14.99 24.31
C PHE A 74 2.25 14.96 24.54
N PRO A 75 1.48 15.84 23.86
CA PRO A 75 0.02 15.81 23.90
C PRO A 75 -0.57 14.51 23.38
N THR A 76 0.05 13.90 22.34
CA THR A 76 -0.35 12.62 21.76
C THR A 76 0.64 11.54 22.17
N ARG A 77 0.15 10.46 22.77
CA ARG A 77 0.96 9.36 23.33
C ARG A 77 0.66 8.00 22.72
N PHE A 78 -0.14 7.96 21.68
CA PHE A 78 -0.53 6.76 20.97
C PHE A 78 -0.34 6.93 19.46
N ALA A 79 -0.01 5.83 18.77
CA ALA A 79 0.21 5.80 17.34
C ALA A 79 0.00 4.38 16.78
N GLY A 80 -0.17 4.29 15.46
CA GLY A 80 -0.01 3.05 14.74
C GLY A 80 1.46 2.78 14.49
N GLN A 81 2.07 1.86 15.24
CA GLN A 81 3.48 1.54 15.14
C GLN A 81 3.69 0.26 14.35
N ILE A 82 4.50 0.31 13.30
CA ILE A 82 4.89 -0.87 12.52
C ILE A 82 6.03 -1.55 13.29
N LYS A 83 5.75 -2.76 13.79
CA LYS A 83 6.71 -3.59 14.55
C LYS A 83 7.17 -4.77 13.71
N GLY A 84 8.44 -5.16 13.88
CA GLY A 84 8.98 -6.35 13.20
C GLY A 84 9.11 -6.20 11.68
N PHE A 85 9.21 -4.97 11.16
CA PHE A 85 9.40 -4.74 9.73
C PHE A 85 10.78 -5.25 9.28
N SER A 86 10.78 -5.98 8.16
CA SER A 86 12.00 -6.38 7.44
C SER A 86 11.92 -5.94 5.99
N SER A 87 13.01 -5.37 5.50
CA SER A 87 13.21 -4.99 4.10
C SER A 87 13.95 -6.07 3.30
N GLU A 88 14.27 -7.21 3.95
CA GLU A 88 15.04 -8.30 3.37
C GLU A 88 14.39 -8.83 2.10
N GLY A 89 15.20 -9.04 1.05
CA GLY A 89 14.72 -9.44 -0.28
C GLY A 89 14.20 -8.28 -1.14
N TYR A 90 13.87 -7.12 -0.55
CA TYR A 90 13.32 -5.97 -1.27
C TYR A 90 14.31 -4.81 -1.40
N ILE A 91 15.14 -4.59 -0.40
CA ILE A 91 16.09 -3.48 -0.38
C ILE A 91 17.47 -4.05 -0.07
N ASP A 92 18.47 -3.66 -0.88
CA ASP A 92 19.86 -4.01 -0.63
C ASP A 92 20.33 -3.43 0.71
N GLY A 93 21.02 -4.23 1.51
CA GLY A 93 21.40 -3.87 2.88
C GLY A 93 22.30 -2.63 3.01
N LYS A 94 23.02 -2.24 1.93
CA LYS A 94 23.78 -0.99 1.90
C LYS A 94 22.87 0.21 1.76
N ASN A 95 21.85 0.09 0.92
CA ASN A 95 20.86 1.14 0.69
C ASN A 95 19.88 1.24 1.84
N ASP A 96 19.45 0.11 2.41
CA ASP A 96 18.51 0.04 3.53
C ASP A 96 18.95 0.90 4.73
N ARG A 97 20.22 0.88 5.05
CA ARG A 97 20.80 1.69 6.16
C ARG A 97 20.82 3.19 5.92
N ARG A 98 20.59 3.64 4.68
CA ARG A 98 20.58 5.06 4.29
C ARG A 98 19.18 5.64 4.17
N LEU A 99 18.17 4.78 4.16
CA LEU A 99 16.78 5.15 3.98
C LEU A 99 16.10 5.34 5.34
N ASP A 100 15.21 6.33 5.41
CA ASP A 100 14.30 6.44 6.54
C ASP A 100 13.20 5.36 6.47
N ASP A 101 12.51 5.16 7.59
CA ASP A 101 11.45 4.14 7.70
C ASP A 101 10.34 4.37 6.68
N CYS A 102 9.97 5.63 6.37
CA CYS A 102 8.91 5.94 5.42
C CYS A 102 9.28 5.45 4.01
N LEU A 103 10.49 5.74 3.54
CA LEU A 103 10.98 5.27 2.24
C LEU A 103 11.10 3.74 2.20
N ARG A 104 11.57 3.11 3.27
CA ARG A 104 11.64 1.65 3.38
C ARG A 104 10.26 1.01 3.22
N TYR A 105 9.24 1.53 3.91
CA TYR A 105 7.87 1.04 3.81
C TYR A 105 7.29 1.24 2.41
N CYS A 106 7.51 2.40 1.80
CA CYS A 106 7.06 2.70 0.45
C CYS A 106 7.70 1.76 -0.59
N LEU A 107 9.01 1.53 -0.52
CA LEU A 107 9.72 0.66 -1.45
C LEU A 107 9.26 -0.79 -1.33
N VAL A 108 9.15 -1.31 -0.12
CA VAL A 108 8.71 -2.69 0.11
C VAL A 108 7.27 -2.89 -0.35
N SER A 109 6.34 -1.99 0.03
CA SER A 109 4.95 -2.11 -0.39
C SER A 109 4.77 -1.96 -1.90
N GLY A 110 5.55 -1.07 -2.54
CA GLY A 110 5.53 -0.90 -4.00
C GLY A 110 6.03 -2.13 -4.75
N LYS A 111 7.16 -2.71 -4.32
CA LYS A 111 7.70 -3.95 -4.92
C LYS A 111 6.75 -5.13 -4.75
N LYS A 112 6.16 -5.30 -3.56
CA LYS A 112 5.13 -6.34 -3.33
C LYS A 112 3.91 -6.16 -4.23
N ALA A 113 3.46 -4.93 -4.47
CA ALA A 113 2.36 -4.67 -5.39
C ALA A 113 2.70 -5.05 -6.84
N LEU A 114 3.94 -4.77 -7.28
CA LEU A 114 4.42 -5.18 -8.60
C LEU A 114 4.52 -6.71 -8.73
N GLU A 115 5.05 -7.39 -7.72
CA GLU A 115 5.12 -8.85 -7.67
C GLU A 115 3.71 -9.48 -7.71
N ASN A 116 2.79 -8.95 -6.90
CA ASN A 116 1.41 -9.42 -6.86
C ASN A 116 0.67 -9.19 -8.19
N ALA A 117 1.04 -8.13 -8.94
CA ALA A 117 0.53 -7.87 -10.28
C ALA A 117 1.20 -8.74 -11.37
N ASN A 118 2.16 -9.59 -11.01
CA ASN A 118 3.03 -10.34 -11.94
C ASN A 118 3.83 -9.41 -12.88
N LEU A 119 4.21 -8.23 -12.38
CA LEU A 119 5.00 -7.21 -13.05
C LEU A 119 6.41 -7.10 -12.44
N GLY A 120 6.99 -8.22 -12.00
CA GLY A 120 8.39 -8.29 -11.55
C GLY A 120 9.37 -7.85 -12.65
N SER A 121 10.62 -7.59 -12.28
CA SER A 121 11.65 -7.04 -13.17
C SER A 121 11.83 -7.84 -14.48
N GLU A 122 11.53 -9.13 -14.46
CA GLU A 122 11.61 -10.02 -15.63
C GLU A 122 10.45 -9.81 -16.61
N ASN A 123 9.29 -9.36 -16.13
CA ASN A 123 8.09 -9.21 -16.93
C ASN A 123 7.82 -7.76 -17.39
N LEU A 124 8.50 -6.78 -16.80
CA LEU A 124 8.34 -5.35 -17.13
C LEU A 124 8.68 -5.06 -18.61
N SER A 125 9.66 -5.72 -19.17
CA SER A 125 10.06 -5.55 -20.56
C SER A 125 8.98 -6.01 -21.54
N THR A 126 8.21 -7.04 -21.20
CA THR A 126 7.15 -7.59 -22.05
C THR A 126 5.91 -6.69 -22.08
N VAL A 127 5.60 -6.05 -20.96
CA VAL A 127 4.40 -5.19 -20.82
C VAL A 127 4.60 -3.81 -21.43
N MET A 128 5.84 -3.29 -21.48
CA MET A 128 6.12 -1.96 -22.02
C MET A 128 6.17 -1.92 -23.55
N PHE A 129 6.20 -3.06 -24.25
CA PHE A 129 6.34 -3.15 -25.71
C PHE A 129 5.17 -3.87 -26.41
N SER A 130 4.11 -4.17 -25.71
CA SER A 130 2.85 -4.69 -26.25
C SER A 130 1.75 -3.62 -26.26
#